data_fed90cd780da369c62e0865849116457
#
_entry.id   fed90cd780da369c62e0865849116457
#
_cell.length_a   1.000
_cell.length_b   1.000
_cell.length_c   1.000
_cell.angle_alpha   90.00
_cell.angle_beta   90.00
_cell.angle_gamma   90.00
#
_symmetry.space_group_name_H-M   'P 1'
#
loop_
_entity.id
_entity.type
_entity.pdbx_description
1 polymer ?
#
loop_
_entity_poly.entity_id
_entity_poly.type
_entity_poly.pdbx_seq_one_letter_code
_entity_poly.pdbx_strand_id
1 'polypeptide(L)'
;MDRIAISVIVPVFGVEKYIERCVHSIFRQTMTDGVEFIIVNDCSNDRSIELLSACIDCYPYLRHQITIINHPRNRGLAAARLTGLEVARGEYILNLDSDDFFEPDMLESMLQAALAANADVVVSDFFWSLRSGEVYQPCTLHDNKEAILKSIIAPWKYDNKSIFQSLWNKLIKKSIYTDYNIKPIEGINHGEDFIVTSQILYHATVVTKVDRAFVHYNKQNLDAYTQDKSASNTRQRLMASDFVADFLARNGCNCDDEFDQRRFREKMIAVTNCKLADLDEFLAIYPWLDYTKHKHLIAPYWRLPFKFALQGHRRMFIILRILLSPIRKAYRFIHAR
;
A
#
# COMPACT_ATOMS: atom_id res chain seq x y z
N MET A 1 -29.49 4.60 17.68
CA MET A 1 -28.53 3.80 16.89
C MET A 1 -27.23 3.79 17.66
N ASP A 2 -26.73 2.62 17.96
CA ASP A 2 -25.47 2.49 18.69
C ASP A 2 -24.33 3.10 17.87
N ARG A 3 -23.41 3.78 18.54
CA ARG A 3 -22.28 4.47 17.91
C ARG A 3 -21.38 3.42 17.24
N ILE A 4 -21.14 3.54 15.94
CA ILE A 4 -20.20 2.68 15.24
C ILE A 4 -18.79 3.20 15.51
N ALA A 5 -17.94 2.36 16.09
CA ALA A 5 -16.56 2.71 16.42
C ALA A 5 -15.63 2.51 15.21
N ILE A 6 -15.80 1.41 14.48
CA ILE A 6 -14.90 1.03 13.37
C ILE A 6 -15.71 0.69 12.12
N SER A 7 -15.34 1.25 10.97
CA SER A 7 -15.73 0.75 9.66
C SER A 7 -14.55 0.00 9.03
N VAL A 8 -14.73 -1.29 8.77
CA VAL A 8 -13.77 -2.13 8.03
C VAL A 8 -14.15 -2.12 6.55
N ILE A 9 -13.27 -1.59 5.70
CA ILE A 9 -13.49 -1.48 4.25
C ILE A 9 -12.69 -2.58 3.54
N VAL A 10 -13.39 -3.41 2.75
CA VAL A 10 -12.80 -4.54 2.04
C VAL A 10 -13.11 -4.43 0.55
N PRO A 11 -12.18 -3.96 -0.29
CA PRO A 11 -12.31 -4.00 -1.74
C PRO A 11 -12.13 -5.45 -2.24
N VAL A 12 -13.00 -5.89 -3.15
CA VAL A 12 -13.01 -7.27 -3.66
C VAL A 12 -12.97 -7.26 -5.18
N PHE A 13 -11.93 -7.90 -5.76
CA PHE A 13 -11.83 -8.14 -7.20
C PHE A 13 -10.88 -9.31 -7.49
N GLY A 14 -11.40 -10.41 -8.07
CA GLY A 14 -10.56 -11.52 -8.54
C GLY A 14 -9.82 -12.28 -7.44
N VAL A 15 -10.46 -12.55 -6.29
CA VAL A 15 -9.82 -13.10 -5.08
C VAL A 15 -10.46 -14.40 -4.57
N GLU A 16 -11.07 -15.18 -5.45
CA GLU A 16 -11.79 -16.42 -5.08
C GLU A 16 -10.94 -17.39 -4.22
N LYS A 17 -9.60 -17.36 -4.38
CA LYS A 17 -8.68 -18.20 -3.60
C LYS A 17 -8.46 -17.74 -2.16
N TYR A 18 -8.82 -16.50 -1.85
CA TYR A 18 -8.40 -15.83 -0.60
C TYR A 18 -9.58 -15.29 0.21
N ILE A 19 -10.70 -14.97 -0.46
CA ILE A 19 -11.83 -14.24 0.13
C ILE A 19 -12.41 -14.93 1.38
N GLU A 20 -12.51 -16.26 1.41
CA GLU A 20 -13.03 -16.97 2.56
C GLU A 20 -12.17 -16.73 3.80
N ARG A 21 -10.84 -16.86 3.68
CA ARG A 21 -9.92 -16.61 4.80
C ARG A 21 -9.99 -15.17 5.26
N CYS A 22 -10.00 -14.23 4.34
CA CYS A 22 -10.13 -12.80 4.62
C CYS A 22 -11.40 -12.52 5.44
N VAL A 23 -12.56 -12.94 4.94
CA VAL A 23 -13.87 -12.69 5.56
C VAL A 23 -14.00 -13.38 6.91
N HIS A 24 -13.58 -14.64 7.01
CA HIS A 24 -13.56 -15.33 8.31
C HIS A 24 -12.69 -14.61 9.35
N SER A 25 -11.58 -13.98 8.94
CA SER A 25 -10.71 -13.27 9.87
C SER A 25 -11.35 -12.00 10.47
N ILE A 26 -12.20 -11.31 9.72
CA ILE A 26 -12.89 -10.11 10.21
C ILE A 26 -14.18 -10.46 10.96
N PHE A 27 -14.88 -11.56 10.62
CA PHE A 27 -16.10 -11.96 11.31
C PHE A 27 -15.85 -12.72 12.61
N ARG A 28 -14.62 -13.19 12.84
CA ARG A 28 -14.18 -13.88 14.07
C ARG A 28 -13.36 -12.97 14.99
N GLN A 29 -13.46 -11.66 14.82
CA GLN A 29 -12.80 -10.73 15.73
C GLN A 29 -13.37 -10.86 17.15
N THR A 30 -12.53 -10.64 18.17
CA THR A 30 -12.97 -10.61 19.59
C THR A 30 -13.96 -9.49 19.85
N MET A 31 -13.86 -8.40 19.08
CA MET A 31 -14.79 -7.29 19.10
C MET A 31 -15.51 -7.19 17.75
N THR A 32 -16.82 -7.41 17.76
CA THR A 32 -17.70 -7.14 16.60
C THR A 32 -18.78 -6.10 16.92
N ASP A 33 -19.08 -5.87 18.19
CA ASP A 33 -20.02 -4.83 18.59
C ASP A 33 -19.46 -3.43 18.26
N GLY A 34 -20.28 -2.58 17.66
CA GLY A 34 -19.86 -1.27 17.18
C GLY A 34 -18.94 -1.29 15.95
N VAL A 35 -18.89 -2.41 15.23
CA VAL A 35 -18.16 -2.56 13.96
C VAL A 35 -19.13 -2.68 12.80
N GLU A 36 -18.83 -2.05 11.67
CA GLU A 36 -19.48 -2.34 10.40
C GLU A 36 -18.46 -2.84 9.37
N PHE A 37 -18.90 -3.74 8.51
CA PHE A 37 -18.10 -4.33 7.45
C PHE A 37 -18.65 -3.87 6.09
N ILE A 38 -17.85 -3.11 5.36
CA ILE A 38 -18.22 -2.53 4.07
C ILE A 38 -17.40 -3.24 3.00
N ILE A 39 -18.06 -4.12 2.26
CA ILE A 39 -17.44 -4.94 1.22
C ILE A 39 -17.82 -4.34 -0.13
N VAL A 40 -16.82 -3.92 -0.90
CA VAL A 40 -17.03 -3.30 -2.21
C VAL A 40 -16.58 -4.26 -3.29
N ASN A 41 -17.52 -4.87 -3.97
CA ASN A 41 -17.28 -5.70 -5.14
C ASN A 41 -17.02 -4.81 -6.36
N ASP A 42 -15.79 -4.78 -6.82
CA ASP A 42 -15.38 -4.01 -7.99
C ASP A 42 -15.60 -4.79 -9.30
N CYS A 43 -16.79 -5.39 -9.43
CA CYS A 43 -17.22 -6.18 -10.59
C CYS A 43 -16.33 -7.44 -10.78
N SER A 44 -16.15 -8.25 -9.72
CA SER A 44 -15.45 -9.54 -9.82
C SER A 44 -16.17 -10.47 -10.79
N ASN A 45 -15.41 -11.11 -11.66
CA ASN A 45 -15.88 -12.06 -12.67
C ASN A 45 -15.54 -13.52 -12.33
N ASP A 46 -15.03 -13.78 -11.13
CA ASP A 46 -14.75 -15.09 -10.56
C ASP A 46 -15.76 -15.45 -9.46
N ARG A 47 -15.50 -16.49 -8.68
CA ARG A 47 -16.39 -16.94 -7.61
C ARG A 47 -16.26 -16.16 -6.29
N SER A 48 -15.53 -15.04 -6.27
CA SER A 48 -15.30 -14.26 -5.03
C SER A 48 -16.60 -13.90 -4.31
N ILE A 49 -17.63 -13.46 -5.05
CA ILE A 49 -18.90 -13.00 -4.45
C ILE A 49 -19.79 -14.17 -4.03
N GLU A 50 -19.76 -15.27 -4.77
CA GLU A 50 -20.45 -16.52 -4.38
C GLU A 50 -19.89 -17.02 -3.02
N LEU A 51 -18.56 -17.13 -2.91
CA LEU A 51 -17.87 -17.59 -1.69
C LEU A 51 -18.07 -16.62 -0.53
N LEU A 52 -18.00 -15.31 -0.78
CA LEU A 52 -18.33 -14.28 0.21
C LEU A 52 -19.73 -14.47 0.77
N SER A 53 -20.73 -14.68 -0.10
CA SER A 53 -22.12 -14.86 0.32
C SER A 53 -22.28 -16.10 1.19
N ALA A 54 -21.64 -17.21 0.82
CA ALA A 54 -21.64 -18.44 1.61
C ALA A 54 -20.99 -18.23 2.99
N CYS A 55 -19.90 -17.45 3.07
CA CYS A 55 -19.29 -17.08 4.34
C CYS A 55 -20.23 -16.25 5.21
N ILE A 56 -20.92 -15.26 4.66
CA ILE A 56 -21.87 -14.42 5.41
C ILE A 56 -23.00 -15.26 6.03
N ASP A 57 -23.47 -16.27 5.32
CA ASP A 57 -24.52 -17.17 5.82
C ASP A 57 -24.08 -18.00 7.06
N CYS A 58 -22.78 -18.17 7.25
CA CYS A 58 -22.21 -18.77 8.47
C CYS A 58 -22.25 -17.83 9.70
N TYR A 59 -22.50 -16.53 9.51
CA TYR A 59 -22.53 -15.52 10.58
C TYR A 59 -23.83 -14.69 10.55
N PRO A 60 -25.01 -15.32 10.71
CA PRO A 60 -26.31 -14.64 10.55
C PRO A 60 -26.50 -13.48 11.55
N TYR A 61 -25.84 -13.54 12.69
CA TYR A 61 -25.88 -12.49 13.73
C TYR A 61 -25.15 -11.21 13.32
N LEU A 62 -24.18 -11.27 12.38
CA LEU A 62 -23.45 -10.09 11.86
C LEU A 62 -24.12 -9.47 10.63
N ARG A 63 -25.16 -10.08 10.06
CA ARG A 63 -25.73 -9.65 8.77
C ARG A 63 -26.16 -8.19 8.76
N HIS A 64 -26.64 -7.66 9.89
CA HIS A 64 -27.04 -6.27 10.04
C HIS A 64 -25.88 -5.27 10.08
N GLN A 65 -24.65 -5.75 10.24
CA GLN A 65 -23.42 -4.96 10.24
C GLN A 65 -22.68 -5.00 8.90
N ILE A 66 -23.15 -5.83 7.95
CA ILE A 66 -22.48 -6.05 6.67
C ILE A 66 -23.22 -5.27 5.57
N THR A 67 -22.48 -4.45 4.85
CA THR A 67 -22.93 -3.75 3.64
C THR A 67 -22.12 -4.23 2.45
N ILE A 68 -22.80 -4.73 1.40
CA ILE A 68 -22.15 -5.10 0.13
C ILE A 68 -22.56 -4.08 -0.92
N ILE A 69 -21.56 -3.49 -1.58
CA ILE A 69 -21.77 -2.54 -2.69
C ILE A 69 -21.17 -3.16 -3.95
N ASN A 70 -21.95 -3.20 -5.02
CA ASN A 70 -21.50 -3.75 -6.30
C ASN A 70 -21.28 -2.61 -7.30
N HIS A 71 -20.07 -2.50 -7.83
CA HIS A 71 -19.81 -1.63 -8.97
C HIS A 71 -20.33 -2.26 -10.26
N PRO A 72 -20.94 -1.49 -11.17
CA PRO A 72 -21.45 -2.00 -12.44
C PRO A 72 -20.32 -2.38 -13.43
N ARG A 73 -19.11 -1.96 -13.17
CA ARG A 73 -17.87 -2.27 -13.92
C ARG A 73 -16.67 -2.17 -12.99
N ASN A 74 -15.55 -2.78 -13.36
CA ASN A 74 -14.30 -2.57 -12.65
C ASN A 74 -13.86 -1.10 -12.75
N ARG A 75 -13.65 -0.45 -11.59
CA ARG A 75 -13.20 0.93 -11.44
C ARG A 75 -11.81 1.01 -10.80
N GLY A 76 -11.31 -0.11 -10.30
CA GLY A 76 -10.02 -0.25 -9.65
C GLY A 76 -10.05 -0.03 -8.14
N LEU A 77 -8.94 -0.41 -7.50
CA LEU A 77 -8.80 -0.44 -6.05
C LEU A 77 -9.09 0.92 -5.38
N ALA A 78 -8.55 2.00 -5.95
CA ALA A 78 -8.76 3.35 -5.42
C ALA A 78 -10.25 3.74 -5.39
N ALA A 79 -10.99 3.42 -6.47
CA ALA A 79 -12.43 3.69 -6.53
C ALA A 79 -13.23 2.81 -5.56
N ALA A 80 -12.83 1.55 -5.37
CA ALA A 80 -13.49 0.66 -4.42
C ALA A 80 -13.29 1.15 -2.97
N ARG A 81 -12.08 1.57 -2.60
CA ARG A 81 -11.80 2.18 -1.29
C ARG A 81 -12.57 3.49 -1.09
N LEU A 82 -12.63 4.34 -2.13
CA LEU A 82 -13.41 5.58 -2.07
C LEU A 82 -14.89 5.30 -1.82
N THR A 83 -15.49 4.37 -2.57
CA THR A 83 -16.89 3.97 -2.38
C THR A 83 -17.15 3.47 -0.96
N GLY A 84 -16.24 2.66 -0.40
CA GLY A 84 -16.34 2.21 0.99
C GLY A 84 -16.23 3.36 1.99
N LEU A 85 -15.31 4.28 1.78
CA LEU A 85 -15.10 5.44 2.65
C LEU A 85 -16.33 6.39 2.66
N GLU A 86 -16.96 6.59 1.52
CA GLU A 86 -18.14 7.46 1.38
C GLU A 86 -19.36 6.98 2.18
N VAL A 87 -19.52 5.68 2.36
CA VAL A 87 -20.64 5.10 3.12
C VAL A 87 -20.27 4.76 4.58
N ALA A 88 -19.00 4.78 4.92
CA ALA A 88 -18.50 4.46 6.25
C ALA A 88 -19.07 5.41 7.31
N ARG A 89 -19.54 4.86 8.45
CA ARG A 89 -20.14 5.60 9.57
C ARG A 89 -19.29 5.54 10.83
N GLY A 90 -18.32 4.63 10.88
CA GLY A 90 -17.42 4.45 12.01
C GLY A 90 -16.62 5.71 12.36
N GLU A 91 -16.29 5.87 13.62
CA GLU A 91 -15.37 6.91 14.07
C GLU A 91 -13.97 6.70 13.51
N TYR A 92 -13.59 5.46 13.36
CA TYR A 92 -12.31 5.04 12.76
C TYR A 92 -12.55 4.19 11.51
N ILE A 93 -11.60 4.30 10.57
CA ILE A 93 -11.56 3.53 9.33
C ILE A 93 -10.38 2.55 9.39
N LEU A 94 -10.63 1.31 9.04
CA LEU A 94 -9.63 0.26 8.81
C LEU A 94 -9.83 -0.32 7.41
N ASN A 95 -8.77 -0.42 6.63
CA ASN A 95 -8.82 -1.07 5.32
C ASN A 95 -8.26 -2.49 5.43
N LEU A 96 -8.82 -3.43 4.67
CA LEU A 96 -8.29 -4.78 4.52
C LEU A 96 -8.30 -5.15 3.04
N ASP A 97 -7.16 -5.52 2.50
CA ASP A 97 -7.08 -6.09 1.16
C ASP A 97 -7.61 -7.53 1.18
N SER A 98 -8.45 -7.89 0.21
CA SER A 98 -9.22 -9.14 0.27
C SER A 98 -8.43 -10.42 0.02
N ASP A 99 -7.12 -10.31 -0.24
CA ASP A 99 -6.17 -11.43 -0.26
C ASP A 99 -5.38 -11.59 1.06
N ASP A 100 -5.53 -10.64 2.00
CA ASP A 100 -4.91 -10.62 3.32
C ASP A 100 -5.89 -11.12 4.41
N PHE A 101 -5.41 -11.21 5.66
CA PHE A 101 -6.25 -11.57 6.81
C PHE A 101 -5.69 -11.00 8.12
N PHE A 102 -6.57 -10.91 9.13
CA PHE A 102 -6.26 -10.33 10.43
C PHE A 102 -6.12 -11.38 11.54
N GLU A 103 -5.31 -11.06 12.54
CA GLU A 103 -5.35 -11.73 13.86
C GLU A 103 -6.69 -11.44 14.56
N PRO A 104 -7.18 -12.38 15.41
CA PRO A 104 -8.54 -12.30 15.96
C PRO A 104 -8.84 -11.09 16.83
N ASP A 105 -7.85 -10.46 17.44
CA ASP A 105 -8.00 -9.35 18.38
C ASP A 105 -7.50 -8.01 17.85
N MET A 106 -7.33 -7.89 16.54
CA MET A 106 -6.82 -6.67 15.92
C MET A 106 -7.74 -5.47 16.16
N LEU A 107 -9.05 -5.61 15.92
CA LEU A 107 -9.98 -4.49 16.03
C LEU A 107 -10.02 -3.96 17.46
N GLU A 108 -10.12 -4.83 18.44
CA GLU A 108 -10.16 -4.47 19.85
C GLU A 108 -8.86 -3.80 20.30
N SER A 109 -7.71 -4.41 20.00
CA SER A 109 -6.39 -3.91 20.40
C SER A 109 -6.08 -2.54 19.79
N MET A 110 -6.39 -2.36 18.50
CA MET A 110 -6.16 -1.09 17.80
C MET A 110 -7.10 0.02 18.33
N LEU A 111 -8.37 -0.31 18.61
CA LEU A 111 -9.32 0.65 19.16
C LEU A 111 -8.94 1.06 20.58
N GLN A 112 -8.54 0.12 21.43
CA GLN A 112 -8.06 0.41 22.79
C GLN A 112 -6.87 1.37 22.76
N ALA A 113 -5.89 1.13 21.88
CA ALA A 113 -4.75 2.03 21.71
C ALA A 113 -5.17 3.41 21.19
N ALA A 114 -6.13 3.47 20.26
CA ALA A 114 -6.67 4.73 19.74
C ALA A 114 -7.33 5.57 20.83
N LEU A 115 -8.16 4.95 21.65
CA LEU A 115 -8.88 5.61 22.74
C LEU A 115 -7.93 6.05 23.87
N ALA A 116 -6.99 5.20 24.26
CA ALA A 116 -6.03 5.48 25.33
C ALA A 116 -5.13 6.68 25.01
N ALA A 117 -4.71 6.83 23.74
CA ALA A 117 -3.86 7.94 23.31
C ALA A 117 -4.66 9.12 22.71
N ASN A 118 -5.98 9.01 22.57
CA ASN A 118 -6.81 9.90 21.73
C ASN A 118 -6.15 10.07 20.35
N ALA A 119 -5.75 8.95 19.74
CA ALA A 119 -4.94 8.94 18.55
C ALA A 119 -5.76 9.23 17.28
N ASP A 120 -5.15 9.96 16.38
CA ASP A 120 -5.66 10.17 15.02
C ASP A 120 -5.34 8.96 14.12
N VAL A 121 -4.17 8.33 14.37
CA VAL A 121 -3.72 7.13 13.65
C VAL A 121 -3.07 6.16 14.63
N VAL A 122 -3.49 4.90 14.57
CA VAL A 122 -2.80 3.79 15.23
C VAL A 122 -2.15 2.92 14.16
N VAL A 123 -0.90 2.56 14.35
CA VAL A 123 -0.13 1.69 13.43
C VAL A 123 0.17 0.38 14.13
N SER A 124 0.15 -0.73 13.40
CA SER A 124 0.61 -2.03 13.89
C SER A 124 1.77 -2.57 13.07
N ASP A 125 2.50 -3.52 13.64
CA ASP A 125 3.37 -4.41 12.90
C ASP A 125 2.53 -5.39 12.07
N PHE A 126 3.19 -6.20 11.23
CA PHE A 126 2.50 -7.15 10.36
C PHE A 126 3.36 -8.39 10.10
N PHE A 127 2.79 -9.41 9.45
CA PHE A 127 3.50 -10.58 8.96
C PHE A 127 3.57 -10.56 7.43
N TRP A 128 4.69 -10.96 6.87
CA TRP A 128 4.72 -11.47 5.50
C TRP A 128 4.32 -12.95 5.50
N SER A 129 3.22 -13.25 4.83
CA SER A 129 2.71 -14.60 4.62
C SER A 129 3.37 -15.20 3.39
N LEU A 130 4.42 -15.98 3.59
CA LEU A 130 5.22 -16.61 2.55
C LEU A 130 4.87 -18.10 2.43
N ARG A 131 5.30 -18.75 1.34
CA ARG A 131 5.19 -20.23 1.24
C ARG A 131 6.00 -20.97 2.31
N SER A 132 7.05 -20.35 2.81
CA SER A 132 7.94 -20.89 3.85
C SER A 132 7.42 -20.64 5.28
N GLY A 133 6.33 -19.93 5.45
CA GLY A 133 5.75 -19.55 6.75
C GLY A 133 5.64 -18.03 6.92
N GLU A 134 5.26 -17.62 8.12
CA GLU A 134 5.06 -16.23 8.49
C GLU A 134 6.39 -15.58 8.91
N VAL A 135 6.63 -14.35 8.46
CA VAL A 135 7.81 -13.56 8.83
C VAL A 135 7.36 -12.23 9.43
N TYR A 136 7.64 -12.05 10.71
CA TYR A 136 7.32 -10.83 11.44
C TYR A 136 8.04 -9.61 10.85
N GLN A 137 7.28 -8.53 10.66
CA GLN A 137 7.76 -7.27 10.10
C GLN A 137 7.45 -6.13 11.09
N PRO A 138 8.46 -5.65 11.83
CA PRO A 138 8.27 -4.51 12.72
C PRO A 138 8.16 -3.21 11.91
N CYS A 139 7.26 -2.33 12.33
CA CYS A 139 7.19 -0.95 11.89
C CYS A 139 7.85 -0.05 12.94
N THR A 140 8.67 0.90 12.53
CA THR A 140 9.26 1.89 13.44
C THR A 140 8.45 3.19 13.39
N LEU A 141 7.87 3.59 14.51
CA LEU A 141 7.28 4.91 14.68
C LEU A 141 8.40 5.89 15.10
N HIS A 142 8.63 6.90 14.29
CA HIS A 142 9.63 7.94 14.59
C HIS A 142 9.04 9.04 15.49
N ASP A 143 9.90 9.75 16.23
CA ASP A 143 9.52 10.66 17.30
C ASP A 143 8.81 11.95 16.84
N ASN A 144 8.93 12.30 15.57
CA ASN A 144 8.32 13.51 15.04
C ASN A 144 7.74 13.32 13.64
N LYS A 145 6.80 14.17 13.29
CA LYS A 145 6.06 14.15 12.03
C LYS A 145 6.96 14.18 10.79
N GLU A 146 7.99 15.01 10.80
CA GLU A 146 8.90 15.12 9.65
C GLU A 146 9.67 13.81 9.42
N ALA A 147 10.19 13.19 10.48
CA ALA A 147 10.86 11.90 10.40
C ALA A 147 9.90 10.78 9.94
N ILE A 148 8.64 10.80 10.41
CA ILE A 148 7.61 9.87 9.95
C ILE A 148 7.41 10.01 8.45
N LEU A 149 7.19 11.23 7.94
CA LEU A 149 6.96 11.49 6.52
C LEU A 149 8.18 11.10 5.68
N LYS A 150 9.37 11.50 6.07
CA LYS A 150 10.62 11.14 5.38
C LYS A 150 10.81 9.62 5.33
N SER A 151 10.46 8.90 6.40
CA SER A 151 10.60 7.44 6.45
C SER A 151 9.67 6.70 5.50
N ILE A 152 8.47 7.20 5.23
CA ILE A 152 7.56 6.60 4.24
C ILE A 152 7.92 6.98 2.80
N ILE A 153 8.55 8.15 2.59
CA ILE A 153 9.04 8.57 1.26
C ILE A 153 10.26 7.76 0.85
N ALA A 154 11.23 7.62 1.76
CA ALA A 154 12.51 6.97 1.51
C ALA A 154 12.85 5.89 2.57
N PRO A 155 12.06 4.79 2.67
CA PRO A 155 12.22 3.80 3.74
C PRO A 155 13.61 3.17 3.79
N TRP A 156 14.34 3.08 2.66
CA TRP A 156 15.71 2.58 2.61
C TRP A 156 16.75 3.43 3.39
N LYS A 157 16.42 4.67 3.73
CA LYS A 157 17.24 5.52 4.63
C LYS A 157 17.00 5.19 6.11
N TYR A 158 15.95 4.46 6.42
CA TYR A 158 15.45 4.17 7.76
C TYR A 158 15.37 2.66 8.01
N ASP A 159 16.37 1.91 7.54
CA ASP A 159 16.51 0.44 7.68
C ASP A 159 15.30 -0.38 7.17
N ASN A 160 14.49 0.20 6.28
CA ASN A 160 13.22 -0.37 5.79
C ASN A 160 12.22 -0.76 6.91
N LYS A 161 12.37 -0.22 8.11
CA LYS A 161 11.49 -0.47 9.26
C LYS A 161 10.57 0.70 9.58
N SER A 162 10.45 1.66 8.69
CA SER A 162 9.53 2.79 8.84
C SER A 162 8.07 2.32 8.83
N ILE A 163 7.16 3.19 9.26
CA ILE A 163 5.74 2.98 9.06
C ILE A 163 5.48 2.66 7.60
N PHE A 164 4.95 1.48 7.31
CA PHE A 164 4.69 1.05 5.95
C PHE A 164 3.65 1.97 5.28
N GLN A 165 3.75 2.20 3.97
CA GLN A 165 2.88 3.11 3.22
C GLN A 165 1.42 2.64 3.14
N SER A 166 1.17 1.35 3.40
CA SER A 166 -0.13 0.70 3.31
C SER A 166 -1.17 1.30 4.25
N LEU A 167 -2.44 1.13 3.90
CA LEU A 167 -3.58 1.49 4.72
C LEU A 167 -4.03 0.35 5.66
N TRP A 168 -3.75 -0.92 5.31
CA TRP A 168 -4.30 -2.09 6.00
C TRP A 168 -3.73 -2.34 7.41
N ASN A 169 -2.60 -1.76 7.79
CA ASN A 169 -2.05 -1.84 9.15
C ASN A 169 -2.31 -0.58 9.99
N LYS A 170 -3.29 0.22 9.59
CA LYS A 170 -3.61 1.50 10.25
C LYS A 170 -5.08 1.61 10.59
N LEU A 171 -5.37 1.93 11.85
CA LEU A 171 -6.68 2.41 12.27
C LEU A 171 -6.64 3.94 12.25
N ILE A 172 -7.48 4.56 11.44
CA ILE A 172 -7.40 5.99 11.09
C ILE A 172 -8.70 6.68 11.49
N LYS A 173 -8.62 7.76 12.23
CA LYS A 173 -9.79 8.57 12.62
C LYS A 173 -10.45 9.15 11.37
N LYS A 174 -11.75 8.87 11.19
CA LYS A 174 -12.50 9.26 9.98
C LYS A 174 -12.49 10.78 9.76
N SER A 175 -12.48 11.58 10.84
CA SER A 175 -12.45 13.04 10.72
C SER A 175 -11.27 13.55 9.90
N ILE A 176 -10.10 12.88 9.92
CA ILE A 176 -8.96 13.27 9.08
C ILE A 176 -9.32 13.19 7.59
N TYR A 177 -10.03 12.15 7.18
CA TYR A 177 -10.48 12.05 5.78
C TYR A 177 -11.45 13.16 5.41
N THR A 178 -12.41 13.47 6.30
CA THR A 178 -13.48 14.44 6.02
C THR A 178 -13.01 15.88 6.14
N ASP A 179 -12.29 16.22 7.20
CA ASP A 179 -11.89 17.60 7.52
C ASP A 179 -10.86 18.14 6.52
N TYR A 180 -10.01 17.25 6.00
CA TYR A 180 -8.97 17.61 5.01
C TYR A 180 -9.29 17.13 3.60
N ASN A 181 -10.51 16.60 3.36
CA ASN A 181 -10.96 16.09 2.05
C ASN A 181 -9.97 15.09 1.40
N ILE A 182 -9.39 14.19 2.23
CA ILE A 182 -8.44 13.18 1.76
C ILE A 182 -9.21 12.02 1.13
N LYS A 183 -8.88 11.70 -0.12
CA LYS A 183 -9.56 10.64 -0.89
C LYS A 183 -8.57 9.86 -1.73
N PRO A 184 -8.78 8.54 -1.90
CA PRO A 184 -8.14 7.80 -2.99
C PRO A 184 -8.46 8.45 -4.34
N ILE A 185 -7.48 8.51 -5.23
CA ILE A 185 -7.65 9.12 -6.56
C ILE A 185 -8.01 8.02 -7.55
N GLU A 186 -9.24 8.06 -8.09
CA GLU A 186 -9.69 7.12 -9.11
C GLU A 186 -8.74 7.12 -10.31
N GLY A 187 -8.36 5.93 -10.78
CA GLY A 187 -7.38 5.75 -11.86
C GLY A 187 -5.93 5.61 -11.40
N ILE A 188 -5.61 5.90 -10.12
CA ILE A 188 -4.31 5.59 -9.52
C ILE A 188 -4.50 4.42 -8.55
N ASN A 189 -4.38 3.20 -9.06
CA ASN A 189 -4.52 1.97 -8.27
C ASN A 189 -3.18 1.43 -7.75
N HIS A 190 -2.05 1.96 -8.24
CA HIS A 190 -0.72 1.59 -7.80
C HIS A 190 -0.01 2.81 -7.19
N GLY A 191 -0.04 2.89 -5.87
CA GLY A 191 0.48 4.02 -5.09
C GLY A 191 -0.61 4.89 -4.48
N GLU A 192 -1.88 4.49 -4.54
CA GLU A 192 -3.00 5.17 -3.88
C GLU A 192 -2.82 5.19 -2.36
N ASP A 193 -2.32 4.09 -1.77
CA ASP A 193 -1.96 4.00 -0.36
C ASP A 193 -0.94 5.07 0.04
N PHE A 194 0.09 5.25 -0.79
CA PHE A 194 1.12 6.26 -0.54
C PHE A 194 0.54 7.67 -0.57
N ILE A 195 -0.36 7.97 -1.52
CA ILE A 195 -1.05 9.26 -1.61
C ILE A 195 -1.87 9.52 -0.34
N VAL A 196 -2.71 8.55 0.04
CA VAL A 196 -3.64 8.71 1.16
C VAL A 196 -2.89 8.74 2.49
N THR A 197 -1.98 7.79 2.72
CA THR A 197 -1.21 7.69 3.97
C THR A 197 -0.33 8.92 4.20
N SER A 198 0.30 9.47 3.15
CA SER A 198 1.14 10.66 3.30
C SER A 198 0.33 11.88 3.74
N GLN A 199 -0.86 12.08 3.16
CA GLN A 199 -1.75 13.19 3.57
C GLN A 199 -2.28 12.99 4.99
N ILE A 200 -2.70 11.77 5.34
CA ILE A 200 -3.17 11.43 6.69
C ILE A 200 -2.07 11.72 7.72
N LEU A 201 -0.87 11.21 7.53
CA LEU A 201 0.24 11.41 8.47
C LEU A 201 0.71 12.86 8.53
N TYR A 202 0.54 13.62 7.45
CA TYR A 202 0.78 15.07 7.47
C TYR A 202 -0.21 15.79 8.40
N HIS A 203 -1.50 15.47 8.32
CA HIS A 203 -2.54 16.13 9.11
C HIS A 203 -2.70 15.56 10.52
N ALA A 204 -2.36 14.31 10.75
CA ALA A 204 -2.44 13.68 12.05
C ALA A 204 -1.64 14.44 13.11
N THR A 205 -2.24 14.64 14.28
CA THR A 205 -1.60 15.25 15.45
C THR A 205 -1.03 14.19 16.37
N VAL A 206 -1.77 13.11 16.60
CA VAL A 206 -1.38 12.01 17.46
C VAL A 206 -1.31 10.72 16.65
N VAL A 207 -0.10 10.22 16.46
CA VAL A 207 0.15 8.91 15.86
C VAL A 207 0.73 8.01 16.94
N THR A 208 0.13 6.84 17.14
CA THR A 208 0.61 5.84 18.11
C THR A 208 0.82 4.50 17.45
N LYS A 209 1.44 3.57 18.16
CA LYS A 209 1.74 2.23 17.65
C LYS A 209 1.37 1.16 18.68
N VAL A 210 0.86 0.05 18.20
CA VAL A 210 0.80 -1.20 18.93
C VAL A 210 1.97 -2.08 18.48
N ASP A 211 2.86 -2.43 19.40
CA ASP A 211 4.05 -3.26 19.15
C ASP A 211 3.67 -4.75 18.98
N ARG A 212 2.77 -5.01 18.05
CA ARG A 212 2.27 -6.34 17.71
C ARG A 212 1.85 -6.40 16.25
N ALA A 213 2.11 -7.55 15.61
CA ALA A 213 1.65 -7.83 14.25
C ALA A 213 0.22 -8.39 14.28
N PHE A 214 -0.66 -7.80 13.48
CA PHE A 214 -2.05 -8.23 13.35
C PHE A 214 -2.44 -8.59 11.92
N VAL A 215 -1.72 -8.10 10.94
CA VAL A 215 -2.05 -8.28 9.52
C VAL A 215 -1.11 -9.30 8.91
N HIS A 216 -1.67 -10.28 8.22
CA HIS A 216 -0.93 -11.25 7.42
C HIS A 216 -0.99 -10.84 5.95
N TYR A 217 0.05 -10.13 5.52
CA TYR A 217 0.19 -9.68 4.13
C TYR A 217 0.59 -10.84 3.22
N ASN A 218 -0.31 -11.23 2.33
CA ASN A 218 -0.15 -12.40 1.47
C ASN A 218 0.81 -12.15 0.30
N LYS A 219 2.05 -12.59 0.42
CA LYS A 219 3.07 -12.56 -0.65
C LYS A 219 2.93 -13.68 -1.68
N GLN A 220 1.97 -14.60 -1.50
CA GLN A 220 1.79 -15.75 -2.38
C GLN A 220 0.84 -15.45 -3.54
N ASN A 221 0.09 -14.34 -3.47
CA ASN A 221 -0.78 -13.89 -4.55
C ASN A 221 0.05 -13.35 -5.71
N LEU A 222 0.18 -14.15 -6.78
CA LEU A 222 0.91 -13.77 -7.97
C LEU A 222 0.14 -12.79 -8.87
N ASP A 223 -1.16 -12.68 -8.66
CA ASP A 223 -2.08 -11.81 -9.41
C ASP A 223 -2.26 -10.44 -8.72
N ALA A 224 -1.60 -10.23 -7.56
CA ALA A 224 -1.67 -8.97 -6.82
C ALA A 224 -1.13 -7.78 -7.66
N TYR A 225 -1.74 -6.61 -7.50
CA TYR A 225 -1.32 -5.36 -8.16
C TYR A 225 0.19 -5.09 -8.01
N THR A 226 0.77 -5.42 -6.88
CA THR A 226 2.20 -5.24 -6.60
C THR A 226 3.11 -6.12 -7.46
N GLN A 227 2.59 -7.19 -8.06
CA GLN A 227 3.34 -8.07 -8.96
C GLN A 227 3.36 -7.54 -10.40
N ASP A 228 2.38 -6.76 -10.81
CA ASP A 228 2.33 -6.18 -12.15
C ASP A 228 3.34 -5.03 -12.30
N LYS A 229 4.33 -5.26 -13.17
CA LYS A 229 5.41 -4.31 -13.52
C LYS A 229 5.18 -3.66 -14.87
N SER A 230 3.94 -3.57 -15.30
CA SER A 230 3.57 -2.89 -16.54
C SER A 230 4.02 -1.42 -16.56
N ALA A 231 4.15 -0.86 -17.75
CA ALA A 231 4.42 0.56 -17.93
C ALA A 231 3.29 1.42 -17.31
N SER A 232 2.04 0.96 -17.41
CA SER A 232 0.88 1.62 -16.79
C SER A 232 1.06 1.75 -15.29
N ASN A 233 1.33 0.64 -14.58
CA ASN A 233 1.52 0.67 -13.12
C ASN A 233 2.76 1.46 -12.71
N THR A 234 3.80 1.46 -13.55
CA THR A 234 4.97 2.31 -13.32
C THR A 234 4.61 3.79 -13.40
N ARG A 235 3.83 4.21 -14.41
CA ARG A 235 3.35 5.60 -14.53
C ARG A 235 2.51 6.03 -13.33
N GLN A 236 1.61 5.16 -12.85
CA GLN A 236 0.81 5.44 -11.65
C GLN A 236 1.67 5.69 -10.41
N ARG A 237 2.72 4.88 -10.17
CA ARG A 237 3.66 5.12 -9.06
C ARG A 237 4.39 6.45 -9.18
N LEU A 238 4.81 6.82 -10.39
CA LEU A 238 5.44 8.12 -10.65
C LEU A 238 4.46 9.26 -10.36
N MET A 239 3.22 9.17 -10.86
CA MET A 239 2.16 10.14 -10.58
C MET A 239 1.88 10.26 -9.07
N ALA A 240 1.82 9.14 -8.36
CA ALA A 240 1.65 9.13 -6.91
C ALA A 240 2.81 9.82 -6.19
N SER A 241 4.05 9.58 -6.62
CA SER A 241 5.24 10.22 -6.06
C SER A 241 5.23 11.73 -6.29
N ASP A 242 4.87 12.17 -7.49
CA ASP A 242 4.80 13.61 -7.82
C ASP A 242 3.65 14.30 -7.08
N PHE A 243 2.49 13.65 -6.97
CA PHE A 243 1.37 14.18 -6.20
C PHE A 243 1.76 14.45 -4.74
N VAL A 244 2.40 13.47 -4.09
CA VAL A 244 2.81 13.61 -2.68
C VAL A 244 3.92 14.65 -2.53
N ALA A 245 4.86 14.71 -3.45
CA ALA A 245 5.91 15.73 -3.44
C ALA A 245 5.33 17.14 -3.52
N ASP A 246 4.42 17.36 -4.47
CA ASP A 246 3.73 18.64 -4.64
C ASP A 246 2.87 19.00 -3.41
N PHE A 247 2.17 18.02 -2.86
CA PHE A 247 1.36 18.22 -1.65
C PHE A 247 2.23 18.67 -0.48
N LEU A 248 3.32 17.97 -0.19
CA LEU A 248 4.20 18.28 0.94
C LEU A 248 4.95 19.61 0.74
N ALA A 249 5.40 19.90 -0.47
CA ALA A 249 6.06 21.16 -0.79
C ALA A 249 5.11 22.37 -0.59
N ARG A 250 3.87 22.30 -1.07
CA ARG A 250 2.84 23.35 -0.85
C ARG A 250 2.53 23.57 0.62
N ASN A 251 2.73 22.56 1.46
CA ASN A 251 2.49 22.61 2.89
C ASN A 251 3.77 22.86 3.71
N GLY A 252 4.86 23.28 3.06
CA GLY A 252 6.10 23.71 3.73
C GLY A 252 6.97 22.58 4.28
N CYS A 253 6.72 21.32 3.89
CA CYS A 253 7.58 20.20 4.28
C CYS A 253 8.76 20.06 3.33
N ASN A 254 9.98 20.14 3.88
CA ASN A 254 11.20 19.94 3.11
C ASN A 254 11.59 18.46 3.07
N CYS A 255 11.20 17.78 1.98
CA CYS A 255 11.51 16.37 1.71
C CYS A 255 12.16 16.20 0.32
N ASP A 256 12.79 17.23 -0.24
CA ASP A 256 13.31 17.25 -1.60
C ASP A 256 14.33 16.13 -1.85
N ASP A 257 15.27 15.92 -0.92
CA ASP A 257 16.28 14.86 -1.05
C ASP A 257 15.66 13.45 -1.00
N GLU A 258 14.65 13.23 -0.16
CA GLU A 258 13.92 11.97 -0.09
C GLU A 258 13.16 11.70 -1.39
N PHE A 259 12.50 12.73 -1.96
CA PHE A 259 11.80 12.61 -3.24
C PHE A 259 12.75 12.43 -4.42
N ASP A 260 13.88 13.12 -4.47
CA ASP A 260 14.90 12.92 -5.50
C ASP A 260 15.42 11.47 -5.49
N GLN A 261 15.68 10.92 -4.30
CA GLN A 261 16.08 9.53 -4.17
C GLN A 261 14.96 8.56 -4.59
N ARG A 262 13.69 8.83 -4.20
CA ARG A 262 12.54 8.03 -4.59
C ARG A 262 12.34 8.06 -6.10
N ARG A 263 12.29 9.24 -6.71
CA ARG A 263 12.17 9.41 -8.17
C ARG A 263 13.29 8.72 -8.92
N PHE A 264 14.52 8.80 -8.41
CA PHE A 264 15.65 8.09 -9.01
C PHE A 264 15.47 6.57 -8.95
N ARG A 265 15.05 6.01 -7.84
CA ARG A 265 14.76 4.58 -7.72
C ARG A 265 13.61 4.13 -8.62
N GLU A 266 12.53 4.90 -8.68
CA GLU A 266 11.40 4.61 -9.56
C GLU A 266 11.83 4.67 -11.05
N LYS A 267 12.58 5.68 -11.45
CA LYS A 267 13.18 5.78 -12.80
C LYS A 267 14.06 4.55 -13.10
N MET A 268 14.91 4.16 -12.19
CA MET A 268 15.76 2.98 -12.33
C MET A 268 14.93 1.70 -12.51
N ILE A 269 13.90 1.51 -11.69
CA ILE A 269 12.98 0.37 -11.78
C ILE A 269 12.26 0.38 -13.13
N ALA A 270 11.76 1.53 -13.57
CA ALA A 270 11.12 1.71 -14.86
C ALA A 270 12.03 1.31 -16.01
N VAL A 271 13.20 1.94 -16.12
CA VAL A 271 14.19 1.69 -17.19
C VAL A 271 14.66 0.23 -17.23
N THR A 272 14.84 -0.40 -16.08
CA THR A 272 15.32 -1.77 -16.02
C THR A 272 14.25 -2.84 -16.31
N ASN A 273 12.96 -2.51 -16.14
CA ASN A 273 11.86 -3.48 -16.28
C ASN A 273 10.94 -3.22 -17.49
N CYS A 274 10.94 -2.00 -18.08
CA CYS A 274 10.04 -1.66 -19.17
C CYS A 274 10.26 -2.50 -20.44
N LYS A 275 9.27 -2.52 -21.33
CA LYS A 275 9.46 -2.96 -22.71
C LYS A 275 10.37 -1.99 -23.44
N LEU A 276 11.03 -2.43 -24.51
CA LEU A 276 11.95 -1.56 -25.29
C LEU A 276 11.22 -0.37 -25.93
N ALA A 277 9.94 -0.49 -26.20
CA ALA A 277 9.11 0.59 -26.73
C ALA A 277 8.95 1.74 -25.73
N ASP A 278 8.90 1.46 -24.44
CA ASP A 278 8.72 2.45 -23.37
C ASP A 278 10.06 3.02 -22.84
N LEU A 279 11.20 2.52 -23.32
CA LEU A 279 12.51 2.83 -22.75
C LEU A 279 12.85 4.32 -22.84
N ASP A 280 12.61 4.93 -24.00
CA ASP A 280 12.96 6.34 -24.23
C ASP A 280 12.10 7.29 -23.38
N GLU A 281 10.82 6.94 -23.18
CA GLU A 281 9.94 7.65 -22.26
C GLU A 281 10.50 7.63 -20.84
N PHE A 282 10.83 6.45 -20.31
CA PHE A 282 11.33 6.33 -18.94
C PHE A 282 12.75 6.89 -18.75
N LEU A 283 13.56 6.95 -19.79
CA LEU A 283 14.84 7.67 -19.74
C LEU A 283 14.66 9.19 -19.68
N ALA A 284 13.62 9.72 -20.32
CA ALA A 284 13.35 11.16 -20.38
C ALA A 284 12.71 11.71 -19.09
N ILE A 285 12.08 10.88 -18.25
CA ILE A 285 11.50 11.38 -16.99
C ILE A 285 12.59 11.87 -16.03
N TYR A 286 12.30 12.91 -15.26
CA TYR A 286 13.21 13.48 -14.26
C TYR A 286 14.63 13.73 -14.81
N PRO A 287 14.83 14.53 -15.87
CA PRO A 287 16.13 14.72 -16.51
C PRO A 287 17.15 15.42 -15.61
N TRP A 288 16.68 16.15 -14.59
CA TRP A 288 17.51 16.86 -13.61
C TRP A 288 18.16 15.97 -12.56
N LEU A 289 17.76 14.69 -12.43
CA LEU A 289 18.31 13.80 -11.40
C LEU A 289 19.77 13.43 -11.69
N ASP A 290 20.66 13.80 -10.79
CA ASP A 290 22.09 13.50 -10.91
C ASP A 290 22.37 12.01 -10.62
N TYR A 291 22.83 11.32 -11.64
CA TYR A 291 23.27 9.94 -11.54
C TYR A 291 24.41 9.76 -10.52
N THR A 292 25.37 10.69 -10.47
CA THR A 292 26.56 10.59 -9.59
C THR A 292 26.15 10.63 -8.12
N LYS A 293 25.21 11.50 -7.77
CA LYS A 293 24.65 11.64 -6.44
C LYS A 293 23.91 10.37 -5.98
N HIS A 294 23.14 9.76 -6.90
CA HIS A 294 22.19 8.71 -6.54
C HIS A 294 22.61 7.27 -6.95
N LYS A 295 23.77 7.10 -7.60
CA LYS A 295 24.23 5.76 -8.07
C LYS A 295 24.37 4.72 -6.95
N HIS A 296 24.49 5.14 -5.70
CA HIS A 296 24.56 4.23 -4.54
C HIS A 296 23.23 3.48 -4.32
N LEU A 297 22.11 4.04 -4.79
CA LEU A 297 20.78 3.42 -4.73
C LEU A 297 20.56 2.32 -5.77
N ILE A 298 21.51 2.14 -6.70
CA ILE A 298 21.45 1.13 -7.75
C ILE A 298 22.30 -0.07 -7.32
N ALA A 299 21.75 -1.29 -7.48
CA ALA A 299 22.52 -2.51 -7.31
C ALA A 299 23.80 -2.47 -8.17
N PRO A 300 24.97 -2.87 -7.64
CA PRO A 300 26.26 -2.67 -8.30
C PRO A 300 26.30 -3.14 -9.77
N TYR A 301 25.70 -4.29 -10.07
CA TYR A 301 25.65 -4.85 -11.42
C TYR A 301 24.80 -4.05 -12.41
N TRP A 302 23.88 -3.16 -11.93
CA TRP A 302 23.07 -2.29 -12.77
C TRP A 302 23.70 -0.92 -13.01
N ARG A 303 24.73 -0.52 -12.26
CA ARG A 303 25.31 0.85 -12.34
C ARG A 303 25.85 1.15 -13.73
N LEU A 304 26.60 0.23 -14.33
CA LEU A 304 27.17 0.42 -15.67
C LEU A 304 26.10 0.40 -16.76
N PRO A 305 25.20 -0.59 -16.83
CA PRO A 305 24.09 -0.54 -17.79
C PRO A 305 23.26 0.74 -17.72
N PHE A 306 22.89 1.18 -16.51
CA PHE A 306 22.10 2.38 -16.34
C PHE A 306 22.84 3.65 -16.79
N LYS A 307 24.15 3.74 -16.51
CA LYS A 307 24.99 4.82 -17.03
C LYS A 307 24.98 4.87 -18.56
N PHE A 308 25.13 3.75 -19.24
CA PHE A 308 25.02 3.69 -20.70
C PHE A 308 23.65 4.13 -21.23
N ALA A 309 22.58 3.72 -20.55
CA ALA A 309 21.23 4.15 -20.90
C ALA A 309 21.09 5.68 -20.84
N LEU A 310 21.54 6.30 -19.74
CA LEU A 310 21.49 7.75 -19.55
C LEU A 310 22.37 8.53 -20.54
N GLN A 311 23.46 7.94 -21.02
CA GLN A 311 24.36 8.53 -22.02
C GLN A 311 23.88 8.32 -23.47
N GLY A 312 22.68 7.73 -23.67
CA GLY A 312 22.14 7.45 -25.00
C GLY A 312 22.70 6.20 -25.69
N HIS A 313 23.56 5.45 -25.03
CA HIS A 313 24.14 4.21 -25.58
C HIS A 313 23.13 3.03 -25.49
N ARG A 314 21.95 3.20 -26.10
CA ARG A 314 20.81 2.29 -26.05
C ARG A 314 21.17 0.83 -26.38
N ARG A 315 21.97 0.59 -27.44
CA ARG A 315 22.37 -0.78 -27.84
C ARG A 315 23.17 -1.46 -26.74
N MET A 316 24.13 -0.76 -26.15
CA MET A 316 24.94 -1.31 -25.04
C MET A 316 24.08 -1.62 -23.81
N PHE A 317 23.15 -0.73 -23.47
CA PHE A 317 22.19 -0.99 -22.38
C PHE A 317 21.39 -2.26 -22.61
N ILE A 318 20.84 -2.46 -23.82
CA ILE A 318 20.03 -3.63 -24.18
C ILE A 318 20.87 -4.91 -24.07
N ILE A 319 22.09 -4.90 -24.63
CA ILE A 319 23.00 -6.06 -24.56
C ILE A 319 23.31 -6.42 -23.10
N LEU A 320 23.69 -5.45 -22.29
CA LEU A 320 24.01 -5.66 -20.87
C LEU A 320 22.79 -6.10 -20.07
N ARG A 321 21.60 -5.58 -20.37
CA ARG A 321 20.34 -5.98 -19.73
C ARG A 321 20.03 -7.46 -19.96
N ILE A 322 20.31 -7.98 -21.17
CA ILE A 322 20.14 -9.40 -21.51
C ILE A 322 21.18 -10.24 -20.78
N LEU A 323 22.47 -9.87 -20.88
CA LEU A 323 23.58 -10.59 -20.25
C LEU A 323 23.48 -10.67 -18.73
N LEU A 324 22.94 -9.62 -18.08
CA LEU A 324 22.79 -9.56 -16.63
C LEU A 324 21.48 -10.19 -16.11
N SER A 325 20.62 -10.68 -16.99
CA SER A 325 19.35 -11.32 -16.60
C SER A 325 19.53 -12.51 -15.64
N PRO A 326 20.50 -13.41 -15.81
CA PRO A 326 20.77 -14.50 -14.86
C PRO A 326 21.25 -13.99 -13.49
N ILE A 327 22.17 -13.01 -13.48
CA ILE A 327 22.70 -12.40 -12.26
C ILE A 327 21.57 -11.74 -11.46
N ARG A 328 20.65 -11.07 -12.13
CA ARG A 328 19.46 -10.47 -11.52
C ARG A 328 18.58 -11.51 -10.83
N LYS A 329 18.37 -12.67 -11.46
CA LYS A 329 17.60 -13.77 -10.86
C LYS A 329 18.30 -14.30 -9.60
N ALA A 330 19.61 -14.54 -9.66
CA ALA A 330 20.40 -14.99 -8.52
C ALA A 330 20.43 -13.95 -7.38
N TYR A 331 20.64 -12.68 -7.70
CA TYR A 331 20.65 -11.58 -6.71
C TYR A 331 19.31 -11.47 -5.98
N ARG A 332 18.18 -11.56 -6.68
CA ARG A 332 16.84 -11.57 -6.08
C ARG A 332 16.64 -12.77 -5.15
N PHE A 333 17.13 -13.94 -5.54
CA PHE A 333 17.03 -15.16 -4.73
C PHE A 333 17.80 -15.04 -3.40
N ILE A 334 18.99 -14.42 -3.43
CA ILE A 334 19.85 -14.24 -2.25
C ILE A 334 19.32 -13.15 -1.32
N HIS A 335 18.70 -12.07 -1.83
CA HIS A 335 18.26 -10.91 -1.05
C HIS A 335 16.74 -10.86 -0.82
N ALA A 336 16.03 -11.93 -1.17
CA ALA A 336 14.61 -12.14 -0.88
C ALA A 336 14.38 -12.92 0.44
N ARG A 337 15.46 -13.08 1.23
CA ARG A 337 15.42 -13.68 2.58
C ARG A 337 15.36 -12.61 3.65
#